data_199f465694c5e15949ce53ee8928704f
#
_entry.id   199f465694c5e15949ce53ee8928704f
#
_cell.length_a   1.000
_cell.length_b   1.000
_cell.length_c   1.000
_cell.angle_alpha   90.00
_cell.angle_beta   90.00
_cell.angle_gamma   90.00
#
_symmetry.space_group_name_H-M   'P 1'
#
loop_
_entity.id
_entity.type
_entity.pdbx_description
1 polymer ?
#
loop_
_entity_poly.entity_id
_entity_poly.type
_entity_poly.pdbx_seq_one_letter_code
_entity_poly.pdbx_strand_id
1 'polypeptide(L)'
;MGWVSRVLLTISILSVVGIHVAHGEPGARGTLGADLSDEAEVTLITILPGADVYEAFGHSALRVHDPVQGTDRLYNYGTFQFDDWFIPKFLYGQLDYYLSVASFPRALRLYEQRERPVIEQRLDLSAEQRDTLVDFLRWNAEPENRVYRYDFLFDNCSTRIRDAFEDEWGAEFDASAAPEPGYTFREMLDLYVQDRPWTTFGFYLALGQEVDRDVTVREAMFLPDFLMEAADHTYIDDDDGRRSLVAETDTLLWIDGYTHPHDDPSFPWPTLMLWLVFAVGLVGTAAERQRGTRTPWMDRFDKGLLFVLGGAGLILAFLWFISLHEVTNQNLNLLWALPTHMLAAFLVGDKAVPRWLRHGYWGVTAVAALALLAGWPFWTQTLYTGLIPVLLLVVLRAAWRVSGPAPRTAE
;
A
#
# COMPACT_ATOMS: atom_id res chain seq x y z
N MET A 1 -15.57 23.10 27.66
CA MET A 1 -16.65 22.10 27.61
C MET A 1 -17.41 22.31 26.30
N GLY A 2 -17.23 21.46 25.31
CA GLY A 2 -17.97 21.62 24.04
C GLY A 2 -17.39 20.95 22.82
N TRP A 3 -16.54 19.90 22.93
CA TRP A 3 -16.07 19.21 21.71
C TRP A 3 -16.08 17.67 21.81
N VAL A 4 -16.35 17.09 22.96
CA VAL A 4 -16.34 15.64 23.19
C VAL A 4 -17.74 15.01 23.10
N SER A 5 -18.81 15.79 23.01
CA SER A 5 -20.21 15.31 23.06
C SER A 5 -20.88 15.06 21.69
N ARG A 6 -20.16 15.11 20.56
CA ARG A 6 -20.77 14.90 19.22
C ARG A 6 -20.29 13.68 18.45
N VAL A 7 -19.51 12.78 19.08
CA VAL A 7 -18.98 11.57 18.40
C VAL A 7 -19.71 10.28 18.80
N LEU A 8 -20.69 10.34 19.67
CA LEU A 8 -21.47 9.17 20.05
C LEU A 8 -22.97 9.41 19.78
N LEU A 9 -23.42 9.22 18.57
CA LEU A 9 -24.75 8.69 18.19
C LEU A 9 -24.96 8.83 16.68
N THR A 10 -24.65 7.82 15.91
CA THR A 10 -25.44 7.32 14.77
C THR A 10 -24.74 6.09 14.17
N ILE A 11 -24.87 4.96 14.82
CA ILE A 11 -24.77 3.66 14.16
C ILE A 11 -26.20 3.32 13.73
N SER A 12 -26.57 3.71 12.54
CA SER A 12 -27.75 3.21 11.85
C SER A 12 -27.32 2.22 10.79
N ILE A 13 -27.84 1.03 10.94
CA ILE A 13 -27.81 -0.12 10.04
C ILE A 13 -28.06 0.34 8.61
N LEU A 14 -27.03 0.31 7.74
CA LEU A 14 -27.19 0.39 6.31
C LEU A 14 -27.01 -1.00 5.70
N SER A 15 -28.11 -1.49 5.21
CA SER A 15 -28.27 -2.72 4.42
C SER A 15 -27.24 -2.75 3.31
N VAL A 16 -26.45 -3.83 3.23
CA VAL A 16 -25.55 -4.15 2.15
C VAL A 16 -26.41 -4.45 0.91
N VAL A 17 -26.53 -3.48 0.03
CA VAL A 17 -26.94 -3.74 -1.36
C VAL A 17 -25.64 -4.03 -2.10
N GLY A 18 -25.39 -5.31 -2.36
CA GLY A 18 -24.31 -5.75 -3.23
C GLY A 18 -24.56 -5.24 -4.64
N ILE A 19 -23.81 -4.24 -5.06
CA ILE A 19 -23.70 -3.90 -6.48
C ILE A 19 -22.73 -4.92 -7.07
N HIS A 20 -23.27 -5.93 -7.70
CA HIS A 20 -22.51 -6.74 -8.64
C HIS A 20 -22.18 -5.82 -9.82
N VAL A 21 -20.92 -5.45 -9.97
CA VAL A 21 -20.39 -4.95 -11.23
C VAL A 21 -20.42 -6.15 -12.18
N ALA A 22 -21.42 -6.18 -13.04
CA ALA A 22 -21.46 -7.13 -14.14
C ALA A 22 -20.24 -6.83 -15.01
N HIS A 23 -19.37 -7.80 -15.22
CA HIS A 23 -18.47 -7.83 -16.35
C HIS A 23 -19.38 -7.90 -17.56
N GLY A 24 -19.53 -6.78 -18.26
CA GLY A 24 -20.30 -6.72 -19.51
C GLY A 24 -19.57 -7.59 -20.52
N GLU A 25 -20.33 -8.53 -21.11
CA GLU A 25 -19.88 -9.22 -22.33
C GLU A 25 -19.48 -8.16 -23.38
N PRO A 26 -18.49 -8.43 -24.26
CA PRO A 26 -18.12 -7.52 -25.34
C PRO A 26 -19.30 -7.41 -26.32
N GLY A 27 -20.25 -6.55 -25.98
CA GLY A 27 -21.29 -6.11 -26.90
C GLY A 27 -20.67 -5.16 -27.93
N ALA A 28 -21.09 -5.28 -29.18
CA ALA A 28 -20.62 -4.51 -30.32
C ALA A 28 -20.40 -3.03 -29.94
N ARG A 29 -19.13 -2.66 -29.73
CA ARG A 29 -18.69 -1.27 -29.48
C ARG A 29 -18.91 -0.52 -30.79
N GLY A 30 -19.83 0.44 -30.82
CA GLY A 30 -19.96 1.35 -31.94
C GLY A 30 -18.72 2.24 -32.04
N THR A 31 -18.28 2.58 -33.23
CA THR A 31 -17.18 3.52 -33.49
C THR A 31 -17.49 4.85 -32.79
N LEU A 32 -16.78 5.11 -31.69
CA LEU A 32 -16.92 6.32 -30.88
C LEU A 32 -15.88 7.35 -31.31
N GLY A 33 -16.24 8.24 -32.23
CA GLY A 33 -15.39 9.38 -32.60
C GLY A 33 -14.95 9.37 -34.08
N ALA A 34 -14.11 10.34 -34.46
CA ALA A 34 -13.49 10.37 -35.77
C ALA A 34 -12.43 9.26 -35.88
N ASP A 35 -12.38 8.61 -37.04
CA ASP A 35 -11.36 7.61 -37.35
C ASP A 35 -9.96 8.22 -37.17
N LEU A 36 -9.03 7.47 -36.60
CA LEU A 36 -7.66 7.89 -36.47
C LEU A 36 -7.00 7.99 -37.84
N SER A 37 -6.05 8.91 -37.99
CA SER A 37 -5.22 8.94 -39.20
C SER A 37 -4.21 7.77 -39.20
N ASP A 38 -3.65 7.47 -40.36
CA ASP A 38 -2.59 6.47 -40.47
C ASP A 38 -1.30 6.85 -39.68
N GLU A 39 -1.14 8.14 -39.40
CA GLU A 39 0.00 8.69 -38.62
C GLU A 39 -0.26 8.70 -37.09
N ALA A 40 -1.42 8.22 -36.65
CA ALA A 40 -1.73 8.18 -35.24
C ALA A 40 -0.92 7.10 -34.52
N GLU A 41 -0.42 7.46 -33.34
CA GLU A 41 0.40 6.60 -32.49
C GLU A 41 -0.23 6.44 -31.10
N VAL A 42 -0.02 5.26 -30.51
CA VAL A 42 -0.28 5.01 -29.08
C VAL A 42 1.03 4.72 -28.38
N THR A 43 1.24 5.37 -27.25
CA THR A 43 2.45 5.19 -26.47
C THR A 43 2.12 4.89 -25.00
N LEU A 44 2.90 4.02 -24.35
CA LEU A 44 2.89 3.81 -22.92
C LEU A 44 3.78 4.89 -22.29
N ILE A 45 3.21 5.66 -21.38
CA ILE A 45 3.90 6.70 -20.61
C ILE A 45 4.15 6.20 -19.21
N THR A 46 5.42 6.16 -18.82
CA THR A 46 5.85 5.85 -17.46
C THR A 46 6.41 7.08 -16.80
N ILE A 47 5.80 7.48 -15.69
CA ILE A 47 6.22 8.61 -14.86
C ILE A 47 6.88 8.03 -13.62
N LEU A 48 8.17 8.30 -13.44
CA LEU A 48 8.94 7.75 -12.32
C LEU A 48 8.46 8.29 -10.97
N PRO A 49 8.83 7.63 -9.86
CA PRO A 49 8.49 8.05 -8.50
C PRO A 49 8.71 9.55 -8.23
N GLY A 50 7.83 10.14 -7.42
CA GLY A 50 7.90 11.54 -7.02
C GLY A 50 8.04 11.71 -5.51
N ALA A 51 8.11 12.97 -5.04
CA ALA A 51 8.36 13.30 -3.63
C ALA A 51 7.16 13.01 -2.72
N ASP A 52 5.93 13.14 -3.22
CA ASP A 52 4.73 12.91 -2.43
C ASP A 52 4.46 11.41 -2.22
N VAL A 53 3.82 11.05 -1.10
CA VAL A 53 3.55 9.64 -0.74
C VAL A 53 2.70 8.93 -1.80
N TYR A 54 1.73 9.61 -2.39
CA TYR A 54 0.87 9.04 -3.46
C TYR A 54 1.58 8.96 -4.81
N GLU A 55 2.76 9.56 -4.97
CA GLU A 55 3.63 9.50 -6.15
C GLU A 55 4.79 8.52 -5.98
N ALA A 56 4.93 7.94 -4.77
CA ALA A 56 6.07 7.11 -4.40
C ALA A 56 6.31 5.91 -5.33
N PHE A 57 5.25 5.40 -5.94
CA PHE A 57 5.28 4.19 -6.77
C PHE A 57 5.31 4.48 -8.28
N GLY A 58 5.54 5.73 -8.66
CA GLY A 58 5.46 6.11 -10.06
C GLY A 58 4.02 6.18 -10.58
N HIS A 59 3.86 6.16 -11.91
CA HIS A 59 2.55 6.19 -12.55
C HIS A 59 2.63 5.72 -14.00
N SER A 60 1.59 5.05 -14.52
CA SER A 60 1.47 4.66 -15.91
C SER A 60 0.24 5.27 -16.54
N ALA A 61 0.34 5.66 -17.82
CA ALA A 61 -0.75 6.19 -18.61
C ALA A 61 -0.57 5.83 -20.10
N LEU A 62 -1.65 5.91 -20.90
CA LEU A 62 -1.57 5.75 -22.34
C LEU A 62 -1.73 7.10 -23.02
N ARG A 63 -0.84 7.43 -23.95
CA ARG A 63 -0.93 8.60 -24.79
C ARG A 63 -1.43 8.19 -26.18
N VAL A 64 -2.39 8.93 -26.73
CA VAL A 64 -2.85 8.83 -28.11
C VAL A 64 -2.52 10.14 -28.80
N HIS A 65 -1.66 10.09 -29.79
CA HIS A 65 -1.22 11.23 -30.56
C HIS A 65 -1.56 11.06 -32.04
N ASP A 66 -2.35 11.97 -32.57
CA ASP A 66 -2.69 12.02 -33.99
C ASP A 66 -2.29 13.41 -34.54
N PRO A 67 -1.14 13.50 -35.23
CA PRO A 67 -0.63 14.77 -35.75
C PRO A 67 -1.49 15.37 -36.86
N VAL A 68 -2.17 14.52 -37.63
CA VAL A 68 -3.04 14.96 -38.73
C VAL A 68 -4.31 15.63 -38.19
N GLN A 69 -4.89 15.07 -37.13
CA GLN A 69 -6.06 15.65 -36.45
C GLN A 69 -5.67 16.72 -35.41
N GLY A 70 -4.40 16.86 -35.10
CA GLY A 70 -3.90 17.79 -34.07
C GLY A 70 -4.37 17.41 -32.66
N THR A 71 -4.57 16.10 -32.41
CA THR A 71 -4.95 15.60 -31.08
C THR A 71 -3.76 14.99 -30.39
N ASP A 72 -3.61 15.26 -29.08
CA ASP A 72 -2.57 14.71 -28.21
C ASP A 72 -3.14 14.55 -26.81
N ARG A 73 -3.58 13.33 -26.51
CA ARG A 73 -4.38 12.99 -25.31
C ARG A 73 -3.69 11.97 -24.46
N LEU A 74 -3.74 12.18 -23.15
CA LEU A 74 -3.29 11.25 -22.11
C LEU A 74 -4.51 10.63 -21.44
N TYR A 75 -4.64 9.31 -21.54
CA TYR A 75 -5.61 8.49 -20.85
C TYR A 75 -4.99 8.03 -19.54
N ASN A 76 -5.52 8.53 -18.44
CA ASN A 76 -4.90 8.49 -17.13
C ASN A 76 -5.81 7.78 -16.13
N TYR A 77 -5.57 6.50 -15.86
CA TYR A 77 -6.19 5.74 -14.78
C TYR A 77 -5.66 6.22 -13.42
N GLY A 78 -6.43 5.94 -12.36
CA GLY A 78 -5.98 6.31 -11.01
C GLY A 78 -6.27 7.75 -10.61
N THR A 79 -7.08 8.48 -11.38
CA THR A 79 -7.55 9.82 -10.98
C THR A 79 -8.59 9.67 -9.87
N PHE A 80 -8.44 10.46 -8.80
CA PHE A 80 -9.34 10.44 -7.64
C PHE A 80 -9.68 11.85 -7.16
N GLN A 81 -10.69 11.94 -6.29
CA GLN A 81 -11.08 13.19 -5.66
C GLN A 81 -10.81 13.15 -4.16
N PHE A 82 -10.12 14.16 -3.65
CA PHE A 82 -9.99 14.37 -2.20
C PHE A 82 -11.27 15.03 -1.69
N ASP A 83 -12.06 14.28 -0.92
CA ASP A 83 -13.20 14.77 -0.16
C ASP A 83 -12.98 14.56 1.35
N ASP A 84 -13.87 15.10 2.19
CA ASP A 84 -13.77 14.96 3.66
C ASP A 84 -13.85 13.51 4.14
N TRP A 85 -14.32 12.60 3.31
CA TRP A 85 -14.47 11.17 3.59
C TRP A 85 -13.35 10.31 2.94
N PHE A 86 -12.38 10.93 2.29
CA PHE A 86 -11.32 10.20 1.61
C PHE A 86 -10.57 9.25 2.55
N ILE A 87 -10.09 9.75 3.72
CA ILE A 87 -9.36 8.91 4.67
C ILE A 87 -10.20 7.76 5.24
N PRO A 88 -11.44 7.97 5.72
CA PRO A 88 -12.33 6.87 6.10
C PRO A 88 -12.58 5.85 4.98
N LYS A 89 -12.83 6.29 3.75
CA LYS A 89 -13.03 5.42 2.59
C LYS A 89 -11.75 4.63 2.27
N PHE A 90 -10.60 5.30 2.31
CA PHE A 90 -9.30 4.65 2.11
C PHE A 90 -9.05 3.55 3.13
N LEU A 91 -9.21 3.82 4.41
CA LEU A 91 -9.03 2.82 5.48
C LEU A 91 -10.02 1.66 5.36
N TYR A 92 -11.23 1.93 4.88
CA TYR A 92 -12.24 0.90 4.66
C TYR A 92 -11.98 0.08 3.37
N GLY A 93 -11.17 0.61 2.42
CA GLY A 93 -10.91 -0.02 1.12
C GLY A 93 -12.02 0.21 0.09
N GLN A 94 -12.72 1.35 0.19
CA GLN A 94 -13.78 1.73 -0.76
C GLN A 94 -13.45 3.08 -1.40
N LEU A 95 -12.51 3.03 -2.34
CA LEU A 95 -12.10 4.20 -3.12
C LEU A 95 -12.53 4.04 -4.56
N ASP A 96 -13.39 4.97 -5.00
CA ASP A 96 -13.76 5.09 -6.40
C ASP A 96 -12.77 6.00 -7.11
N TYR A 97 -12.01 5.41 -8.03
CA TYR A 97 -11.10 6.10 -8.93
C TYR A 97 -11.70 6.10 -10.33
N TYR A 98 -11.17 6.89 -11.24
CA TYR A 98 -11.70 6.96 -12.58
C TYR A 98 -10.62 7.22 -13.63
N LEU A 99 -10.90 6.81 -14.87
CA LEU A 99 -10.13 7.18 -16.04
C LEU A 99 -10.43 8.64 -16.40
N SER A 100 -9.38 9.48 -16.42
CA SER A 100 -9.46 10.86 -16.91
C SER A 100 -8.70 11.01 -18.22
N VAL A 101 -9.17 11.94 -19.05
CA VAL A 101 -8.50 12.29 -20.31
C VAL A 101 -8.01 13.73 -20.24
N ALA A 102 -6.72 13.93 -20.46
CA ALA A 102 -6.07 15.23 -20.39
C ALA A 102 -5.28 15.55 -21.68
N SER A 103 -4.93 16.81 -21.88
CA SER A 103 -3.94 17.19 -22.90
C SER A 103 -2.55 16.74 -22.44
N PHE A 104 -1.85 15.94 -23.25
CA PHE A 104 -0.51 15.45 -22.91
C PHE A 104 0.51 16.59 -22.69
N PRO A 105 0.60 17.63 -23.54
CA PRO A 105 1.51 18.75 -23.30
C PRO A 105 1.27 19.48 -21.99
N ARG A 106 0.02 19.48 -21.49
CA ARG A 106 -0.31 20.04 -20.17
C ARG A 106 0.12 19.12 -19.03
N ALA A 107 -0.07 17.82 -19.19
CA ALA A 107 0.35 16.81 -18.22
C ALA A 107 1.89 16.80 -18.09
N LEU A 108 2.61 16.82 -19.20
CA LEU A 108 4.08 16.85 -19.22
C LEU A 108 4.64 18.04 -18.43
N ARG A 109 4.07 19.24 -18.63
CA ARG A 109 4.47 20.42 -17.85
C ARG A 109 4.19 20.27 -16.35
N LEU A 110 3.14 19.55 -15.97
CA LEU A 110 2.85 19.26 -14.55
C LEU A 110 3.89 18.30 -13.97
N TYR A 111 4.30 17.27 -14.70
CA TYR A 111 5.35 16.35 -14.27
C TYR A 111 6.71 17.06 -14.15
N GLU A 112 7.03 17.98 -15.07
CA GLU A 112 8.22 18.84 -14.98
C GLU A 112 8.20 19.70 -13.70
N GLN A 113 7.07 20.35 -13.37
CA GLN A 113 6.91 21.12 -12.14
C GLN A 113 7.01 20.29 -10.85
N ARG A 114 6.72 18.99 -10.95
CA ARG A 114 6.81 18.04 -9.84
C ARG A 114 8.14 17.28 -9.82
N GLU A 115 9.07 17.67 -10.68
CA GLU A 115 10.41 17.08 -10.77
C GLU A 115 10.36 15.54 -10.96
N ARG A 116 9.42 15.06 -11.81
CA ARG A 116 9.24 13.64 -12.11
C ARG A 116 9.67 13.33 -13.53
N PRO A 117 10.65 12.43 -13.74
CA PRO A 117 11.04 11.99 -15.07
C PRO A 117 9.89 11.27 -15.78
N VAL A 118 9.85 11.37 -17.11
CA VAL A 118 8.84 10.77 -17.99
C VAL A 118 9.51 10.00 -19.10
N ILE A 119 9.20 8.72 -19.20
CA ILE A 119 9.65 7.79 -20.24
C ILE A 119 8.47 7.45 -21.12
N GLU A 120 8.69 7.39 -22.43
CA GLU A 120 7.71 7.03 -23.43
C GLU A 120 8.15 5.78 -24.19
N GLN A 121 7.27 4.81 -24.29
CA GLN A 121 7.45 3.63 -25.13
C GLN A 121 6.40 3.64 -26.26
N ARG A 122 6.86 3.81 -27.51
CA ARG A 122 5.99 3.77 -28.67
C ARG A 122 5.62 2.32 -28.99
N LEU A 123 4.31 2.05 -29.04
CA LEU A 123 3.79 0.70 -29.28
C LEU A 123 3.75 0.41 -30.80
N ASP A 124 4.23 -0.77 -31.19
CA ASP A 124 4.22 -1.24 -32.59
C ASP A 124 2.91 -1.99 -32.86
N LEU A 125 1.84 -1.22 -33.09
CA LEU A 125 0.48 -1.72 -33.29
C LEU A 125 0.11 -1.67 -34.78
N SER A 126 -0.59 -2.71 -35.25
CA SER A 126 -1.32 -2.61 -36.52
C SER A 126 -2.42 -1.55 -36.43
N ALA A 127 -2.90 -1.06 -37.56
CA ALA A 127 -4.02 -0.10 -37.57
C ALA A 127 -5.24 -0.64 -36.81
N GLU A 128 -5.56 -1.93 -36.97
CA GLU A 128 -6.68 -2.59 -36.30
C GLU A 128 -6.47 -2.67 -34.79
N GLN A 129 -5.30 -3.08 -34.33
CA GLN A 129 -4.98 -3.17 -32.88
C GLN A 129 -4.99 -1.79 -32.23
N ARG A 130 -4.45 -0.77 -32.91
CA ARG A 130 -4.46 0.61 -32.46
C ARG A 130 -5.89 1.13 -32.31
N ASP A 131 -6.70 0.97 -33.36
CA ASP A 131 -8.06 1.50 -33.40
C ASP A 131 -8.94 0.80 -32.35
N THR A 132 -8.81 -0.53 -32.18
CA THR A 132 -9.50 -1.31 -31.14
C THR A 132 -9.14 -0.79 -29.73
N LEU A 133 -7.87 -0.61 -29.43
CA LEU A 133 -7.43 -0.10 -28.14
C LEU A 133 -7.94 1.33 -27.90
N VAL A 134 -7.87 2.21 -28.90
CA VAL A 134 -8.35 3.59 -28.73
C VAL A 134 -9.86 3.67 -28.60
N ASP A 135 -10.61 2.83 -29.30
CA ASP A 135 -12.07 2.74 -29.14
C ASP A 135 -12.45 2.23 -27.73
N PHE A 136 -11.70 1.25 -27.21
CA PHE A 136 -11.83 0.84 -25.80
C PHE A 136 -11.57 2.00 -24.84
N LEU A 137 -10.47 2.74 -25.01
CA LEU A 137 -10.12 3.87 -24.14
C LEU A 137 -11.18 4.97 -24.20
N ARG A 138 -11.74 5.27 -25.37
CA ARG A 138 -12.82 6.25 -25.56
C ARG A 138 -14.08 5.81 -24.83
N TRP A 139 -14.49 4.55 -25.04
CA TRP A 139 -15.63 3.96 -24.34
C TRP A 139 -15.43 3.96 -22.81
N ASN A 140 -14.26 3.56 -22.36
CA ASN A 140 -13.96 3.52 -20.92
C ASN A 140 -13.86 4.92 -20.29
N ALA A 141 -13.57 5.96 -21.07
CA ALA A 141 -13.54 7.35 -20.60
C ALA A 141 -14.94 7.98 -20.45
N GLU A 142 -15.99 7.36 -20.96
CA GLU A 142 -17.37 7.85 -20.79
C GLU A 142 -17.77 7.87 -19.31
N PRO A 143 -18.60 8.83 -18.89
CA PRO A 143 -19.01 8.99 -17.49
C PRO A 143 -19.56 7.73 -16.84
N GLU A 144 -20.26 6.88 -17.61
CA GLU A 144 -20.89 5.64 -17.17
C GLU A 144 -19.90 4.51 -16.97
N ASN A 145 -18.75 4.54 -17.67
CA ASN A 145 -17.80 3.43 -17.75
C ASN A 145 -16.49 3.71 -17.01
N ARG A 146 -16.14 4.98 -16.77
CA ARG A 146 -14.80 5.39 -16.31
C ARG A 146 -14.48 5.11 -14.85
N VAL A 147 -15.51 4.90 -14.01
CA VAL A 147 -15.32 4.72 -12.55
C VAL A 147 -15.05 3.26 -12.25
N TYR A 148 -14.03 3.03 -11.45
CA TYR A 148 -13.67 1.69 -10.97
C TYR A 148 -13.25 1.72 -9.52
N ARG A 149 -13.30 0.54 -8.87
CA ARG A 149 -12.85 0.40 -7.49
C ARG A 149 -11.35 0.16 -7.49
N TYR A 150 -10.62 1.12 -6.98
CA TYR A 150 -9.18 1.06 -6.92
C TYR A 150 -8.70 0.02 -5.89
N ASP A 151 -7.78 -0.84 -6.32
CA ASP A 151 -6.96 -1.67 -5.46
C ASP A 151 -5.49 -1.44 -5.82
N PHE A 152 -4.69 -1.16 -4.80
CA PHE A 152 -3.30 -0.74 -5.01
C PHE A 152 -2.45 -1.83 -5.72
N LEU A 153 -2.67 -3.12 -5.42
CA LEU A 153 -1.92 -4.22 -6.03
C LEU A 153 -2.61 -4.82 -7.26
N PHE A 154 -3.95 -4.81 -7.30
CA PHE A 154 -4.69 -5.64 -8.24
C PHE A 154 -5.54 -4.85 -9.25
N ASP A 155 -5.87 -3.58 -8.97
CA ASP A 155 -6.68 -2.74 -9.86
C ASP A 155 -6.26 -1.26 -9.79
N ASN A 156 -5.08 -0.95 -10.37
CA ASN A 156 -4.47 0.37 -10.36
C ASN A 156 -4.18 0.90 -11.78
N CYS A 157 -3.44 2.00 -11.91
CA CYS A 157 -3.13 2.60 -13.20
C CYS A 157 -2.37 1.66 -14.15
N SER A 158 -1.42 0.88 -13.63
CA SER A 158 -0.60 -0.03 -14.44
C SER A 158 -1.34 -1.31 -14.78
N THR A 159 -2.03 -1.93 -13.80
CA THR A 159 -2.81 -3.15 -14.05
C THR A 159 -3.94 -2.92 -15.02
N ARG A 160 -4.61 -1.75 -14.99
CA ARG A 160 -5.64 -1.37 -15.96
C ARG A 160 -5.12 -1.28 -17.39
N ILE A 161 -3.89 -0.81 -17.57
CA ILE A 161 -3.24 -0.77 -18.90
C ILE A 161 -2.89 -2.18 -19.36
N ARG A 162 -2.27 -2.99 -18.50
CA ARG A 162 -2.00 -4.41 -18.76
C ARG A 162 -3.27 -5.16 -19.16
N ASP A 163 -4.32 -5.01 -18.37
CA ASP A 163 -5.59 -5.71 -18.60
C ASP A 163 -6.24 -5.24 -19.90
N ALA A 164 -6.12 -3.95 -20.27
CA ALA A 164 -6.57 -3.46 -21.56
C ALA A 164 -5.83 -4.12 -22.73
N PHE A 165 -4.52 -4.33 -22.61
CA PHE A 165 -3.73 -5.04 -23.63
C PHE A 165 -4.15 -6.52 -23.73
N GLU A 166 -4.32 -7.19 -22.58
CA GLU A 166 -4.77 -8.58 -22.53
C GLU A 166 -6.19 -8.75 -23.07
N ASP A 167 -7.10 -7.85 -22.74
CA ASP A 167 -8.51 -7.91 -23.15
C ASP A 167 -8.71 -7.60 -24.63
N GLU A 168 -7.95 -6.63 -25.19
CA GLU A 168 -8.13 -6.21 -26.58
C GLU A 168 -7.35 -7.08 -27.57
N TRP A 169 -6.21 -7.64 -27.16
CA TRP A 169 -5.35 -8.45 -28.04
C TRP A 169 -5.32 -9.94 -27.66
N GLY A 170 -5.80 -10.32 -26.49
CA GLY A 170 -5.97 -11.72 -26.07
C GLY A 170 -4.70 -12.55 -26.22
N ALA A 171 -4.79 -13.64 -27.00
CA ALA A 171 -3.68 -14.56 -27.21
C ALA A 171 -2.50 -13.98 -28.04
N GLU A 172 -2.71 -12.83 -28.69
CA GLU A 172 -1.65 -12.12 -29.42
C GLU A 172 -0.64 -11.45 -28.47
N PHE A 173 -1.08 -11.15 -27.23
CA PHE A 173 -0.24 -10.52 -26.21
C PHE A 173 0.59 -11.57 -25.46
N ASP A 174 1.91 -11.60 -25.67
CA ASP A 174 2.83 -12.54 -25.08
C ASP A 174 3.94 -11.86 -24.27
N ALA A 175 3.74 -11.78 -22.95
CA ALA A 175 4.70 -11.26 -21.98
C ALA A 175 5.60 -12.35 -21.37
N SER A 176 5.61 -13.57 -21.92
CA SER A 176 6.34 -14.71 -21.33
C SER A 176 7.87 -14.56 -21.34
N ALA A 177 8.40 -13.63 -22.14
CA ALA A 177 9.83 -13.31 -22.17
C ALA A 177 10.25 -12.22 -21.17
N ALA A 178 9.32 -11.60 -20.47
CA ALA A 178 9.65 -10.64 -19.43
C ALA A 178 10.37 -11.33 -18.26
N PRO A 179 11.36 -10.65 -17.64
CA PRO A 179 12.14 -11.25 -16.57
C PRO A 179 11.27 -11.54 -15.32
N GLU A 180 11.54 -12.69 -14.71
CA GLU A 180 10.91 -13.00 -13.42
C GLU A 180 11.34 -11.97 -12.36
N PRO A 181 10.41 -11.36 -11.61
CA PRO A 181 10.75 -10.29 -10.68
C PRO A 181 11.62 -10.77 -9.51
N GLY A 182 11.46 -12.03 -9.07
CA GLY A 182 12.24 -12.61 -7.99
C GLY A 182 12.01 -11.98 -6.62
N TYR A 183 10.87 -11.29 -6.44
CA TYR A 183 10.47 -10.58 -5.23
C TYR A 183 9.12 -11.03 -4.73
N THR A 184 8.86 -10.81 -3.44
CA THR A 184 7.51 -10.78 -2.88
C THR A 184 6.88 -9.39 -3.12
N PHE A 185 5.53 -9.27 -2.98
CA PHE A 185 4.90 -7.95 -3.05
C PHE A 185 5.47 -6.97 -2.02
N ARG A 186 5.77 -7.45 -0.79
CA ARG A 186 6.36 -6.61 0.25
C ARG A 186 7.72 -6.06 -0.16
N GLU A 187 8.60 -6.91 -0.71
CA GLU A 187 9.93 -6.50 -1.18
C GLU A 187 9.81 -5.51 -2.34
N MET A 188 8.88 -5.73 -3.27
CA MET A 188 8.61 -4.77 -4.34
C MET A 188 8.15 -3.43 -3.80
N LEU A 189 7.24 -3.40 -2.80
CA LEU A 189 6.83 -2.15 -2.15
C LEU A 189 8.00 -1.45 -1.46
N ASP A 190 8.87 -2.21 -0.80
CA ASP A 190 10.04 -1.67 -0.10
C ASP A 190 10.99 -0.93 -1.05
N LEU A 191 11.15 -1.38 -2.30
CA LEU A 191 12.00 -0.69 -3.29
C LEU A 191 11.63 0.80 -3.46
N TYR A 192 10.35 1.14 -3.27
CA TYR A 192 9.83 2.49 -3.54
C TYR A 192 9.66 3.38 -2.30
N VAL A 193 9.91 2.84 -1.10
CA VAL A 193 9.72 3.57 0.15
C VAL A 193 10.94 3.54 1.08
N GLN A 194 12.11 3.14 0.58
CA GLN A 194 13.36 3.09 1.35
C GLN A 194 13.80 4.49 1.82
N ASP A 195 13.47 5.52 1.07
CA ASP A 195 13.66 6.93 1.44
C ASP A 195 12.66 7.42 2.51
N ARG A 196 11.61 6.62 2.83
CA ARG A 196 10.46 6.97 3.70
C ARG A 196 10.28 5.99 4.85
N PRO A 197 11.16 5.97 5.86
CA PRO A 197 11.21 4.93 6.88
C PRO A 197 9.94 4.81 7.73
N TRP A 198 9.13 5.88 7.86
CA TRP A 198 7.82 5.81 8.52
C TRP A 198 6.76 5.14 7.66
N THR A 199 6.81 5.31 6.35
CA THR A 199 5.93 4.61 5.40
C THR A 199 6.26 3.12 5.37
N THR A 200 7.55 2.77 5.26
CA THR A 200 8.04 1.39 5.39
C THR A 200 7.54 0.75 6.68
N PHE A 201 7.74 1.43 7.83
CA PHE A 201 7.24 0.95 9.12
C PHE A 201 5.72 0.74 9.11
N GLY A 202 4.96 1.67 8.54
CA GLY A 202 3.50 1.56 8.40
C GLY A 202 3.08 0.36 7.57
N PHE A 203 3.75 0.07 6.44
CA PHE A 203 3.48 -1.10 5.60
C PHE A 203 3.73 -2.42 6.33
N TYR A 204 4.88 -2.53 7.03
CA TYR A 204 5.16 -3.72 7.83
C TYR A 204 4.17 -3.95 8.97
N LEU A 205 3.54 -2.90 9.48
CA LEU A 205 2.47 -3.03 10.48
C LEU A 205 1.13 -3.41 9.85
N ALA A 206 0.74 -2.70 8.78
CA ALA A 206 -0.62 -2.80 8.23
C ALA A 206 -0.81 -4.02 7.33
N LEU A 207 0.20 -4.38 6.51
CA LEU A 207 0.09 -5.47 5.55
C LEU A 207 0.31 -6.83 6.24
N GLY A 208 -0.57 -7.78 5.94
CA GLY A 208 -0.53 -9.14 6.44
C GLY A 208 0.38 -10.06 5.62
N GLN A 209 0.18 -11.37 5.74
CA GLN A 209 1.05 -12.36 5.09
C GLN A 209 0.79 -12.53 3.59
N GLU A 210 -0.34 -12.05 3.06
CA GLU A 210 -0.67 -12.16 1.63
C GLU A 210 0.35 -11.46 0.73
N VAL A 211 1.00 -10.41 1.22
CA VAL A 211 2.04 -9.68 0.47
C VAL A 211 3.44 -10.29 0.58
N ASP A 212 3.59 -11.37 1.34
CA ASP A 212 4.87 -12.08 1.51
C ASP A 212 5.00 -13.33 0.61
N ARG A 213 4.12 -13.49 -0.37
CA ARG A 213 4.24 -14.50 -1.41
C ARG A 213 5.00 -13.97 -2.62
N ASP A 214 5.64 -14.87 -3.34
CA ASP A 214 6.32 -14.55 -4.60
C ASP A 214 5.33 -13.96 -5.62
N VAL A 215 5.81 -13.01 -6.40
CA VAL A 215 5.05 -12.27 -7.41
C VAL A 215 5.38 -12.86 -8.79
N THR A 216 4.36 -13.16 -9.58
CA THR A 216 4.53 -13.54 -10.99
C THR A 216 4.85 -12.32 -11.84
N VAL A 217 5.38 -12.54 -13.06
CA VAL A 217 5.62 -11.49 -14.06
C VAL A 217 4.38 -10.60 -14.26
N ARG A 218 3.21 -11.25 -14.46
CA ARG A 218 1.94 -10.54 -14.65
C ARG A 218 1.57 -9.69 -13.43
N GLU A 219 1.75 -10.22 -12.24
CA GLU A 219 1.43 -9.48 -11.02
C GLU A 219 2.40 -8.32 -10.78
N ALA A 220 3.69 -8.48 -11.11
CA ALA A 220 4.69 -7.41 -10.97
C ALA A 220 4.34 -6.14 -11.74
N MET A 221 3.60 -6.28 -12.84
CA MET A 221 3.12 -5.15 -13.65
C MET A 221 2.15 -4.21 -12.90
N PHE A 222 1.87 -4.43 -11.61
CA PHE A 222 1.16 -3.44 -10.80
C PHE A 222 2.02 -2.19 -10.54
N LEU A 223 3.35 -2.31 -10.67
CA LEU A 223 4.27 -1.19 -10.57
C LEU A 223 4.62 -0.66 -11.98
N PRO A 224 4.62 0.66 -12.16
CA PRO A 224 4.87 1.29 -13.46
C PRO A 224 6.18 0.87 -14.12
N ASP A 225 7.27 0.80 -13.36
CA ASP A 225 8.59 0.43 -13.89
C ASP A 225 8.62 -1.03 -14.35
N PHE A 226 7.93 -1.93 -13.64
CA PHE A 226 7.81 -3.33 -14.01
C PHE A 226 6.87 -3.54 -15.20
N LEU A 227 5.80 -2.72 -15.33
CA LEU A 227 4.98 -2.71 -16.54
C LEU A 227 5.80 -2.23 -17.75
N MET A 228 6.59 -1.17 -17.58
CA MET A 228 7.49 -0.64 -18.62
C MET A 228 8.51 -1.69 -19.06
N GLU A 229 9.19 -2.35 -18.10
CA GLU A 229 10.16 -3.42 -18.38
C GLU A 229 9.48 -4.63 -19.06
N ALA A 230 8.31 -5.04 -18.58
CA ALA A 230 7.56 -6.13 -19.18
C ALA A 230 7.14 -5.80 -20.62
N ALA A 231 6.74 -4.56 -20.91
CA ALA A 231 6.37 -4.11 -22.25
C ALA A 231 7.55 -4.22 -23.24
N ASP A 232 8.78 -3.88 -22.83
CA ASP A 232 9.99 -4.04 -23.65
C ASP A 232 10.27 -5.51 -24.04
N HIS A 233 9.80 -6.46 -23.22
CA HIS A 233 9.99 -7.91 -23.42
C HIS A 233 8.72 -8.62 -23.90
N THR A 234 7.66 -7.87 -24.18
CA THR A 234 6.39 -8.39 -24.68
C THR A 234 6.39 -8.43 -26.21
N TYR A 235 5.77 -9.46 -26.74
CA TYR A 235 5.59 -9.66 -28.17
C TYR A 235 4.09 -9.70 -28.51
N ILE A 236 3.80 -9.29 -29.73
CA ILE A 236 2.50 -9.48 -30.39
C ILE A 236 2.68 -10.53 -31.48
N ASP A 237 1.88 -11.57 -31.41
CA ASP A 237 1.82 -12.64 -32.40
C ASP A 237 0.49 -12.52 -33.17
N ASP A 238 0.50 -12.00 -34.40
CA ASP A 238 -0.66 -11.88 -35.28
C ASP A 238 -0.39 -12.53 -36.66
N ASP A 239 -1.31 -12.34 -37.58
CA ASP A 239 -1.23 -12.89 -38.95
C ASP A 239 0.00 -12.39 -39.72
N ASP A 240 0.55 -11.23 -39.39
CA ASP A 240 1.75 -10.65 -39.99
C ASP A 240 3.06 -11.19 -39.35
N GLY A 241 2.93 -11.94 -38.25
CA GLY A 241 4.04 -12.58 -37.55
C GLY A 241 4.34 -12.00 -36.19
N ARG A 242 5.39 -12.52 -35.54
CA ARG A 242 5.80 -12.10 -34.19
C ARG A 242 6.65 -10.83 -34.26
N ARG A 243 6.25 -9.78 -33.53
CA ARG A 243 7.01 -8.52 -33.39
C ARG A 243 7.04 -8.06 -31.93
N SER A 244 8.02 -7.19 -31.60
CA SER A 244 8.07 -6.55 -30.28
C SER A 244 6.88 -5.61 -30.11
N LEU A 245 6.27 -5.60 -28.92
CA LEU A 245 5.22 -4.63 -28.56
C LEU A 245 5.77 -3.19 -28.58
N VAL A 246 7.00 -2.99 -28.12
CA VAL A 246 7.65 -1.68 -28.08
C VAL A 246 8.59 -1.54 -29.27
N ALA A 247 8.33 -0.52 -30.09
CA ALA A 247 9.17 -0.18 -31.25
C ALA A 247 10.35 0.72 -30.85
N GLU A 248 10.14 1.61 -29.90
CA GLU A 248 11.13 2.62 -29.48
C GLU A 248 10.83 3.11 -28.07
N THR A 249 11.87 3.36 -27.29
CA THR A 249 11.79 3.93 -25.94
C THR A 249 12.56 5.23 -25.89
N ASP A 250 11.87 6.33 -25.51
CA ASP A 250 12.42 7.67 -25.39
C ASP A 250 12.27 8.25 -23.99
N THR A 251 13.21 9.08 -23.57
CA THR A 251 13.08 9.86 -22.35
C THR A 251 12.58 11.26 -22.70
N LEU A 252 11.28 11.51 -22.50
CA LEU A 252 10.65 12.80 -22.82
C LEU A 252 11.02 13.91 -21.85
N LEU A 253 11.25 13.55 -20.60
CA LEU A 253 11.63 14.47 -19.54
C LEU A 253 12.60 13.78 -18.59
N TRP A 254 13.74 14.38 -18.37
CA TRP A 254 14.69 13.96 -17.33
C TRP A 254 14.94 15.10 -16.36
N ILE A 255 15.09 14.78 -15.09
CA ILE A 255 15.35 15.73 -14.02
C ILE A 255 16.79 15.53 -13.53
N ASP A 256 17.59 16.58 -13.63
CA ASP A 256 18.99 16.54 -13.20
C ASP A 256 19.08 16.23 -11.71
N GLY A 257 19.85 15.20 -11.37
CA GLY A 257 20.01 14.77 -9.98
C GLY A 257 18.86 13.89 -9.46
N TYR A 258 17.93 13.46 -10.32
CA TYR A 258 16.94 12.47 -9.93
C TYR A 258 17.60 11.19 -9.45
N THR A 259 17.14 10.69 -8.31
CA THR A 259 17.57 9.41 -7.71
C THR A 259 16.33 8.59 -7.42
N HIS A 260 16.32 7.33 -7.85
CA HIS A 260 15.22 6.44 -7.54
C HIS A 260 15.20 6.13 -6.03
N PRO A 261 14.03 6.00 -5.36
CA PRO A 261 13.94 5.77 -3.92
C PRO A 261 14.76 4.59 -3.39
N HIS A 262 14.94 3.52 -4.18
CA HIS A 262 15.74 2.36 -3.76
C HIS A 262 17.26 2.62 -3.73
N ASP A 263 17.74 3.66 -4.42
CA ASP A 263 19.16 4.01 -4.48
C ASP A 263 19.58 4.97 -3.35
N ASP A 264 18.61 5.54 -2.62
CA ASP A 264 18.87 6.52 -1.54
C ASP A 264 18.09 6.19 -0.26
N PRO A 265 18.41 5.06 0.42
CA PRO A 265 17.70 4.66 1.63
C PRO A 265 17.94 5.63 2.77
N SER A 266 16.85 6.07 3.39
CA SER A 266 16.90 6.96 4.56
C SER A 266 17.27 6.23 5.85
N PHE A 267 17.77 7.02 6.83
CA PHE A 267 18.06 6.50 8.16
C PHE A 267 16.78 5.94 8.83
N PRO A 268 16.81 4.72 9.44
CA PRO A 268 15.64 4.03 9.98
C PRO A 268 15.17 4.63 11.33
N TRP A 269 14.64 5.85 11.31
CA TRP A 269 14.16 6.58 12.49
C TRP A 269 13.17 5.80 13.36
N PRO A 270 12.20 5.04 12.81
CA PRO A 270 11.28 4.23 13.63
C PRO A 270 12.04 3.23 14.48
N THR A 271 13.01 2.53 13.92
CA THR A 271 13.85 1.55 14.65
C THR A 271 14.60 2.21 15.80
N LEU A 272 15.24 3.35 15.56
CA LEU A 272 15.94 4.09 16.62
C LEU A 272 14.98 4.49 17.75
N MET A 273 13.80 5.03 17.38
CA MET A 273 12.81 5.44 18.38
C MET A 273 12.37 4.25 19.25
N LEU A 274 12.13 3.08 18.65
CA LEU A 274 11.72 1.89 19.37
C LEU A 274 12.81 1.36 20.30
N TRP A 275 14.11 1.44 19.90
CA TRP A 275 15.24 1.15 20.78
C TRP A 275 15.35 2.13 21.94
N LEU A 276 15.08 3.41 21.73
CA LEU A 276 15.06 4.42 22.81
C LEU A 276 13.93 4.12 23.82
N VAL A 277 12.74 3.76 23.35
CA VAL A 277 11.64 3.35 24.23
C VAL A 277 12.00 2.11 25.03
N PHE A 278 12.66 1.12 24.41
CA PHE A 278 13.18 -0.05 25.11
C PHE A 278 14.22 0.33 26.18
N ALA A 279 15.16 1.20 25.85
CA ALA A 279 16.18 1.65 26.79
C ALA A 279 15.59 2.35 28.02
N VAL A 280 14.58 3.20 27.82
CA VAL A 280 13.82 3.83 28.92
C VAL A 280 13.16 2.78 29.81
N GLY A 281 12.50 1.80 29.22
CA GLY A 281 11.88 0.70 29.97
C GLY A 281 12.89 -0.18 30.71
N LEU A 282 14.03 -0.46 30.09
CA LEU A 282 15.12 -1.25 30.69
C LEU A 282 15.74 -0.52 31.90
N VAL A 283 16.13 0.74 31.73
CA VAL A 283 16.72 1.57 32.82
C VAL A 283 15.70 1.74 33.95
N GLY A 284 14.44 2.02 33.61
CA GLY A 284 13.37 2.13 34.61
C GLY A 284 13.16 0.84 35.39
N THR A 285 13.16 -0.31 34.72
CA THR A 285 13.04 -1.63 35.38
C THR A 285 14.25 -1.92 36.28
N ALA A 286 15.45 -1.63 35.80
CA ALA A 286 16.68 -1.79 36.60
C ALA A 286 16.65 -0.93 37.85
N ALA A 287 16.22 0.33 37.73
CA ALA A 287 16.09 1.25 38.88
C ALA A 287 15.03 0.78 39.90
N GLU A 288 13.87 0.26 39.43
CA GLU A 288 12.86 -0.34 40.29
C GLU A 288 13.39 -1.58 41.01
N ARG A 289 14.15 -2.43 40.30
CA ARG A 289 14.76 -3.63 40.87
C ARG A 289 15.78 -3.28 41.97
N GLN A 290 16.64 -2.30 41.74
CA GLN A 290 17.63 -1.83 42.73
C GLN A 290 16.95 -1.25 43.97
N ARG A 291 15.85 -0.52 43.80
CA ARG A 291 15.08 0.08 44.92
C ARG A 291 14.17 -0.93 45.62
N GLY A 292 13.96 -2.10 45.07
CA GLY A 292 13.02 -3.09 45.60
C GLY A 292 11.55 -2.63 45.57
N THR A 293 11.21 -1.60 44.78
CA THR A 293 9.85 -1.01 44.76
C THR A 293 9.47 -0.54 43.35
N ARG A 294 8.19 -0.62 43.04
CA ARG A 294 7.62 -0.02 41.82
C ARG A 294 7.49 1.50 41.97
N THR A 295 7.69 2.20 40.86
CA THR A 295 7.62 3.66 40.84
C THR A 295 6.39 4.15 40.05
N PRO A 296 5.72 5.26 40.48
CA PRO A 296 4.54 5.76 39.81
C PRO A 296 4.78 6.16 38.33
N TRP A 297 6.02 6.61 37.98
CA TRP A 297 6.32 6.98 36.61
C TRP A 297 6.39 5.76 35.67
N MET A 298 6.96 4.62 36.16
CA MET A 298 6.94 3.36 35.40
C MET A 298 5.54 2.76 35.29
N ASP A 299 4.68 2.98 36.28
CA ASP A 299 3.28 2.61 36.14
C ASP A 299 2.57 3.42 35.03
N ARG A 300 2.89 4.71 34.89
CA ARG A 300 2.38 5.54 33.79
C ARG A 300 3.00 5.12 32.45
N PHE A 301 4.28 4.79 32.43
CA PHE A 301 4.96 4.27 31.25
C PHE A 301 4.30 3.01 30.73
N ASP A 302 4.04 2.00 31.59
CA ASP A 302 3.37 0.77 31.20
C ASP A 302 1.95 1.01 30.69
N LYS A 303 1.21 1.92 31.33
CA LYS A 303 -0.12 2.32 30.84
C LYS A 303 -0.04 2.97 29.46
N GLY A 304 0.91 3.89 29.27
CA GLY A 304 1.17 4.51 27.97
C GLY A 304 1.56 3.50 26.89
N LEU A 305 2.45 2.57 27.24
CA LEU A 305 2.87 1.48 26.36
C LEU A 305 1.66 0.65 25.94
N LEU A 306 0.90 0.11 26.89
CA LEU A 306 -0.29 -0.69 26.57
C LEU A 306 -1.33 0.11 25.78
N PHE A 307 -1.50 1.40 26.08
CA PHE A 307 -2.44 2.25 25.36
C PHE A 307 -2.04 2.39 23.87
N VAL A 308 -0.77 2.64 23.59
CA VAL A 308 -0.25 2.77 22.21
C VAL A 308 -0.31 1.43 21.47
N LEU A 309 0.12 0.33 22.12
CA LEU A 309 0.04 -1.01 21.53
C LEU A 309 -1.40 -1.43 21.27
N GLY A 310 -2.32 -1.13 22.19
CA GLY A 310 -3.74 -1.40 22.02
C GLY A 310 -4.40 -0.57 20.93
N GLY A 311 -3.99 0.69 20.78
CA GLY A 311 -4.42 1.57 19.69
C GLY A 311 -3.99 1.03 18.32
N ALA A 312 -2.72 0.64 18.19
CA ALA A 312 -2.23 -0.06 17.01
C ALA A 312 -3.03 -1.34 16.73
N GLY A 313 -3.27 -2.15 17.76
CA GLY A 313 -4.06 -3.38 17.66
C GLY A 313 -5.51 -3.15 17.21
N LEU A 314 -6.14 -2.06 17.64
CA LEU A 314 -7.49 -1.70 17.17
C LEU A 314 -7.49 -1.35 15.67
N ILE A 315 -6.49 -0.60 15.22
CA ILE A 315 -6.33 -0.29 13.79
C ILE A 315 -6.10 -1.57 12.99
N LEU A 316 -5.20 -2.44 13.43
CA LEU A 316 -4.91 -3.70 12.75
C LEU A 316 -6.13 -4.65 12.74
N ALA A 317 -6.87 -4.72 13.83
CA ALA A 317 -8.09 -5.50 13.89
C ALA A 317 -9.18 -4.92 12.95
N PHE A 318 -9.29 -3.60 12.84
CA PHE A 318 -10.18 -2.97 11.88
C PHE A 318 -9.75 -3.32 10.44
N LEU A 319 -8.48 -3.20 10.12
CA LEU A 319 -7.94 -3.52 8.80
C LEU A 319 -8.17 -5.00 8.43
N TRP A 320 -8.01 -5.92 9.37
CA TRP A 320 -8.20 -7.35 9.09
C TRP A 320 -9.67 -7.78 9.02
N PHE A 321 -10.51 -7.33 9.97
CA PHE A 321 -11.85 -7.91 10.14
C PHE A 321 -13.00 -7.07 9.55
N ILE A 322 -12.73 -5.79 9.24
CA ILE A 322 -13.76 -4.83 8.82
C ILE A 322 -13.45 -4.22 7.46
N SER A 323 -12.18 -3.89 7.21
CA SER A 323 -11.74 -3.31 5.96
C SER A 323 -11.88 -4.30 4.80
N LEU A 324 -11.97 -3.78 3.58
CA LEU A 324 -12.06 -4.56 2.36
C LEU A 324 -10.68 -4.80 1.71
N HIS A 325 -9.61 -4.37 2.37
CA HIS A 325 -8.24 -4.60 1.92
C HIS A 325 -7.81 -6.05 2.25
N GLU A 326 -7.85 -6.94 1.26
CA GLU A 326 -7.45 -8.34 1.43
C GLU A 326 -6.00 -8.49 1.89
N VAL A 327 -5.12 -7.63 1.42
CA VAL A 327 -3.69 -7.61 1.74
C VAL A 327 -3.35 -7.29 3.20
N THR A 328 -4.32 -6.84 3.99
CA THR A 328 -4.16 -6.58 5.43
C THR A 328 -4.55 -7.77 6.30
N ASN A 329 -5.09 -8.84 5.70
CA ASN A 329 -5.55 -10.02 6.39
C ASN A 329 -4.39 -10.86 6.94
N GLN A 330 -4.70 -11.74 7.90
CA GLN A 330 -3.74 -12.67 8.51
C GLN A 330 -2.48 -11.99 9.04
N ASN A 331 -2.67 -10.90 9.81
CA ASN A 331 -1.59 -10.04 10.27
C ASN A 331 -1.07 -10.46 11.65
N LEU A 332 0.13 -11.06 11.69
CA LEU A 332 0.80 -11.52 12.92
C LEU A 332 1.12 -10.38 13.91
N ASN A 333 1.10 -9.12 13.46
CA ASN A 333 1.28 -7.99 14.36
C ASN A 333 0.18 -7.93 15.43
N LEU A 334 -0.99 -8.52 15.21
CA LEU A 334 -2.04 -8.62 16.24
C LEU A 334 -1.64 -9.48 17.46
N LEU A 335 -0.60 -10.32 17.36
CA LEU A 335 -0.13 -11.11 18.49
C LEU A 335 0.55 -10.27 19.58
N TRP A 336 1.21 -9.17 19.18
CA TRP A 336 1.85 -8.26 20.14
C TRP A 336 1.06 -6.96 20.33
N ALA A 337 0.30 -6.53 19.33
CA ALA A 337 -0.56 -5.36 19.35
C ALA A 337 -2.02 -5.80 19.62
N LEU A 338 -2.27 -6.41 20.78
CA LEU A 338 -3.62 -6.88 21.13
C LEU A 338 -4.56 -5.68 21.34
N PRO A 339 -5.74 -5.63 20.70
CA PRO A 339 -6.74 -4.57 20.95
C PRO A 339 -7.10 -4.44 22.42
N THR A 340 -7.07 -5.54 23.16
CA THR A 340 -7.34 -5.59 24.61
C THR A 340 -6.34 -4.81 25.46
N HIS A 341 -5.15 -4.47 24.91
CA HIS A 341 -4.18 -3.62 25.60
C HIS A 341 -4.74 -2.22 25.89
N MET A 342 -5.59 -1.67 25.02
CA MET A 342 -6.27 -0.40 25.26
C MET A 342 -7.06 -0.42 26.56
N LEU A 343 -7.85 -1.47 26.81
CA LEU A 343 -8.58 -1.65 28.04
C LEU A 343 -7.64 -1.94 29.23
N ALA A 344 -6.65 -2.81 29.02
CA ALA A 344 -5.68 -3.18 30.04
C ALA A 344 -4.88 -1.98 30.55
N ALA A 345 -4.60 -0.97 29.72
CA ALA A 345 -3.93 0.26 30.12
C ALA A 345 -4.61 0.96 31.31
N PHE A 346 -5.94 0.85 31.41
CA PHE A 346 -6.71 1.43 32.53
C PHE A 346 -6.82 0.47 33.71
N LEU A 347 -6.88 -0.83 33.47
CA LEU A 347 -7.19 -1.85 34.47
C LEU A 347 -5.96 -2.43 35.20
N VAL A 348 -4.81 -2.54 34.55
CA VAL A 348 -3.62 -3.21 35.13
C VAL A 348 -3.05 -2.54 36.37
N GLY A 349 -3.34 -1.25 36.58
CA GLY A 349 -2.96 -0.50 37.79
C GLY A 349 -4.07 -0.43 38.85
N ASP A 350 -5.30 -0.88 38.56
CA ASP A 350 -6.43 -0.79 39.46
C ASP A 350 -6.37 -1.89 40.51
N LYS A 351 -6.46 -1.48 41.78
CA LYS A 351 -6.51 -2.41 42.94
C LYS A 351 -7.79 -3.25 42.97
N ALA A 352 -8.88 -2.78 42.33
CA ALA A 352 -10.14 -3.53 42.24
C ALA A 352 -9.99 -4.75 41.32
N VAL A 353 -9.03 -4.77 40.37
CA VAL A 353 -8.81 -5.92 39.49
C VAL A 353 -8.03 -7.01 40.26
N PRO A 354 -8.53 -8.26 40.32
CA PRO A 354 -7.87 -9.36 40.99
C PRO A 354 -6.42 -9.56 40.51
N ARG A 355 -5.51 -9.83 41.45
CA ARG A 355 -4.08 -9.99 41.16
C ARG A 355 -3.80 -11.09 40.14
N TRP A 356 -4.52 -12.20 40.21
CA TRP A 356 -4.35 -13.31 39.25
C TRP A 356 -4.70 -12.89 37.82
N LEU A 357 -5.71 -12.06 37.62
CA LEU A 357 -6.12 -11.57 36.32
C LEU A 357 -5.06 -10.62 35.75
N ARG A 358 -4.54 -9.70 36.57
CA ARG A 358 -3.45 -8.78 36.13
C ARG A 358 -2.19 -9.54 35.76
N HIS A 359 -1.78 -10.52 36.59
CA HIS A 359 -0.57 -11.34 36.30
C HIS A 359 -0.81 -12.25 35.11
N GLY A 360 -2.00 -12.85 34.97
CA GLY A 360 -2.38 -13.67 33.83
C GLY A 360 -2.32 -12.87 32.52
N TYR A 361 -2.84 -11.65 32.53
CA TYR A 361 -2.79 -10.78 31.35
C TYR A 361 -1.34 -10.48 30.90
N TRP A 362 -0.48 -10.05 31.84
CA TRP A 362 0.94 -9.85 31.53
C TRP A 362 1.65 -11.13 31.08
N GLY A 363 1.27 -12.28 31.66
CA GLY A 363 1.80 -13.58 31.26
C GLY A 363 1.44 -13.93 29.80
N VAL A 364 0.18 -13.77 29.41
CA VAL A 364 -0.28 -14.00 28.03
C VAL A 364 0.44 -13.07 27.05
N THR A 365 0.55 -11.79 27.42
CA THR A 365 1.26 -10.80 26.59
C THR A 365 2.74 -11.17 26.38
N ALA A 366 3.42 -11.62 27.46
CA ALA A 366 4.80 -12.07 27.38
C ALA A 366 4.96 -13.33 26.49
N VAL A 367 4.05 -14.31 26.66
CA VAL A 367 4.08 -15.53 25.85
C VAL A 367 3.88 -15.23 24.37
N ALA A 368 2.94 -14.34 24.03
CA ALA A 368 2.72 -13.93 22.64
C ALA A 368 3.95 -13.23 22.04
N ALA A 369 4.58 -12.30 22.79
CA ALA A 369 5.81 -11.64 22.35
C ALA A 369 6.98 -12.61 22.19
N LEU A 370 7.15 -13.55 23.13
CA LEU A 370 8.17 -14.61 23.05
C LEU A 370 7.94 -15.57 21.89
N ALA A 371 6.68 -15.94 21.62
CA ALA A 371 6.33 -16.79 20.49
C ALA A 371 6.69 -16.14 19.16
N LEU A 372 6.42 -14.82 19.03
CA LEU A 372 6.84 -14.06 17.84
C LEU A 372 8.36 -14.02 17.69
N LEU A 373 9.10 -13.75 18.77
CA LEU A 373 10.56 -13.71 18.73
C LEU A 373 11.17 -15.10 18.41
N ALA A 374 10.67 -16.16 19.02
CA ALA A 374 11.16 -17.51 18.80
C ALA A 374 10.81 -18.07 17.43
N GLY A 375 9.63 -17.73 16.93
CA GLY A 375 9.15 -18.15 15.60
C GLY A 375 9.62 -17.26 14.45
N TRP A 376 10.36 -16.18 14.72
CA TRP A 376 10.73 -15.17 13.72
C TRP A 376 11.25 -15.72 12.39
N PRO A 377 12.16 -16.72 12.37
CA PRO A 377 12.67 -17.29 11.13
C PRO A 377 11.69 -18.22 10.40
N PHE A 378 10.55 -18.55 11.03
CA PHE A 378 9.61 -19.55 10.53
C PHE A 378 8.25 -18.97 10.15
N TRP A 379 8.03 -17.67 10.44
CA TRP A 379 6.78 -17.01 10.05
C TRP A 379 6.75 -16.76 8.56
N THR A 380 5.60 -16.97 7.96
CA THR A 380 5.35 -16.63 6.55
C THR A 380 5.29 -15.12 6.35
N GLN A 381 4.77 -14.37 7.33
CA GLN A 381 4.78 -12.91 7.30
C GLN A 381 6.15 -12.37 7.69
N THR A 382 6.73 -11.54 6.84
CA THR A 382 7.94 -10.78 7.15
C THR A 382 7.60 -9.64 8.13
N LEU A 383 8.17 -9.72 9.33
CA LEU A 383 7.95 -8.73 10.37
C LEU A 383 9.06 -7.66 10.35
N TYR A 384 8.70 -6.42 10.69
CA TYR A 384 9.67 -5.33 10.79
C TYR A 384 10.69 -5.60 11.90
N THR A 385 11.97 -5.71 11.55
CA THR A 385 13.04 -6.03 12.51
C THR A 385 13.17 -5.01 13.63
N GLY A 386 12.79 -3.75 13.36
CA GLY A 386 12.70 -2.69 14.37
C GLY A 386 11.66 -2.94 15.47
N LEU A 387 10.79 -3.95 15.38
CA LEU A 387 9.86 -4.35 16.45
C LEU A 387 10.53 -5.19 17.55
N ILE A 388 11.70 -5.77 17.31
CA ILE A 388 12.42 -6.57 18.31
C ILE A 388 12.51 -5.87 19.67
N PRO A 389 12.95 -4.59 19.77
CA PRO A 389 13.02 -3.90 21.06
C PRO A 389 11.65 -3.76 21.74
N VAL A 390 10.55 -3.61 21.00
CA VAL A 390 9.20 -3.53 21.58
C VAL A 390 8.81 -4.88 22.18
N LEU A 391 9.04 -5.98 21.48
CA LEU A 391 8.74 -7.33 21.95
C LEU A 391 9.57 -7.66 23.21
N LEU A 392 10.88 -7.33 23.19
CA LEU A 392 11.76 -7.48 24.36
C LEU A 392 11.27 -6.62 25.54
N LEU A 393 10.83 -5.40 25.28
CA LEU A 393 10.26 -4.51 26.30
C LEU A 393 9.02 -5.09 26.94
N VAL A 394 8.10 -5.61 26.13
CA VAL A 394 6.87 -6.27 26.61
C VAL A 394 7.23 -7.44 27.52
N VAL A 395 8.15 -8.32 27.12
CA VAL A 395 8.60 -9.46 27.93
C VAL A 395 9.26 -8.97 29.23
N LEU A 396 10.15 -8.00 29.18
CA LEU A 396 10.84 -7.44 30.34
C LEU A 396 9.84 -6.87 31.36
N ARG A 397 8.89 -6.03 30.86
CA ARG A 397 7.90 -5.39 31.73
C ARG A 397 6.92 -6.41 32.30
N ALA A 398 6.48 -7.38 31.50
CA ALA A 398 5.60 -8.45 31.96
C ALA A 398 6.29 -9.30 33.06
N ALA A 399 7.54 -9.72 32.85
CA ALA A 399 8.29 -10.46 33.84
C ALA A 399 8.40 -9.68 35.17
N TRP A 400 8.72 -8.38 35.10
CA TRP A 400 8.78 -7.51 36.28
C TRP A 400 7.41 -7.31 36.95
N ARG A 401 6.34 -7.20 36.18
CA ARG A 401 4.97 -7.03 36.69
C ARG A 401 4.45 -8.29 37.42
N VAL A 402 4.88 -9.47 36.98
CA VAL A 402 4.50 -10.75 37.60
C VAL A 402 5.36 -11.08 38.83
N SER A 403 6.70 -10.90 38.73
CA SER A 403 7.63 -11.34 39.78
C SER A 403 8.07 -10.26 40.77
N GLY A 404 7.89 -9.00 40.41
CA GLY A 404 8.37 -7.85 41.21
C GLY A 404 7.49 -7.55 42.44
N PRO A 405 7.99 -6.67 43.34
CA PRO A 405 7.31 -6.29 44.56
C PRO A 405 5.97 -5.60 44.30
N ALA A 406 5.10 -5.63 45.28
CA ALA A 406 3.85 -4.86 45.24
C ALA A 406 4.16 -3.34 45.21
N PRO A 407 3.27 -2.51 44.58
CA PRO A 407 3.42 -1.06 44.64
C PRO A 407 3.39 -0.58 46.10
N ARG A 408 4.25 0.43 46.43
CA ARG A 408 4.11 1.10 47.72
C ARG A 408 2.70 1.69 47.87
N THR A 409 2.03 1.39 48.94
CA THR A 409 0.88 2.17 49.37
C THR A 409 1.41 3.56 49.73
N ALA A 410 0.87 4.60 49.05
CA ALA A 410 1.06 5.95 49.55
C ALA A 410 0.43 6.01 50.95
N GLU A 411 1.27 6.14 52.01
CA GLU A 411 0.85 6.54 53.33
C GLU A 411 0.47 8.00 53.32
#